data_392130093bd3abdef85b6c3571e3b1ff
#
_entry.id   392130093bd3abdef85b6c3571e3b1ff
#
_cell.length_a   1.000
_cell.length_b   1.000
_cell.length_c   1.000
_cell.angle_alpha   90.00
_cell.angle_beta   90.00
_cell.angle_gamma   90.00
#
_symmetry.space_group_name_H-M   'P 1'
#
loop_
_entity.id
_entity.type
_entity.pdbx_description
1 polymer ?
#
loop_
_entity_poly.entity_id
_entity_poly.type
_entity_poly.pdbx_seq_one_letter_code
_entity_poly.pdbx_strand_id
1 'polypeptide(L)'
;MADRDAGTDAGAATTTATDTFVAHRNLLFTVAYEMLGSAADAEDVLQETWLRWSGAEHTTIRDPRAFLVRITTRQSLTRLRTLRRRKESYVGPWLPEPLLVAPDVAEDVELADSVSMAMLLVLETLTPTERAVFVLRDVFGLDYDEIAQAVGKTPPTVRQIAHRARAHVAARRPRETVSPSQTRDALAAFRQAVETGDLTRLLDMIAPDVVLLTDGGGVVRAAVEPVVGVADVTEVLVRLSGALLQPALVNGHPALIIRRDGRIDTIVALRLDAGLITGLYAVRNPEKLSRMNRETAMGR
;
A
#
# COMPACT_ATOMS: atom_id res chain seq x y z
N MET A 1 42.83 38.64 0.27
CA MET A 1 41.69 38.68 -0.66
C MET A 1 41.45 37.26 -1.18
N ALA A 2 40.98 36.37 -0.30
CA ALA A 2 40.69 34.99 -0.60
C ALA A 2 39.70 34.45 0.47
N ASP A 3 38.41 34.81 0.35
CA ASP A 3 37.38 34.22 1.21
C ASP A 3 35.94 34.49 0.65
N ARG A 4 35.73 34.23 -0.66
CA ARG A 4 34.43 34.39 -1.29
C ARG A 4 33.97 33.22 -2.17
N ASP A 5 34.76 32.16 -2.34
CA ASP A 5 34.44 31.06 -3.27
C ASP A 5 33.86 29.81 -2.60
N ALA A 6 33.99 29.62 -1.29
CA ALA A 6 33.51 28.45 -0.60
C ALA A 6 31.96 28.41 -0.42
N GLY A 7 31.31 29.58 -0.43
CA GLY A 7 29.84 29.65 -0.21
C GLY A 7 29.01 29.33 -1.44
N THR A 8 29.53 29.54 -2.64
CA THR A 8 28.80 29.35 -3.92
C THR A 8 28.77 27.88 -4.32
N ASP A 9 29.83 27.13 -4.05
CA ASP A 9 29.95 25.70 -4.40
C ASP A 9 29.06 24.82 -3.51
N ALA A 10 28.99 25.13 -2.21
CA ALA A 10 28.12 24.44 -1.27
C ALA A 10 26.62 24.65 -1.61
N GLY A 11 26.23 25.85 -2.06
CA GLY A 11 24.88 26.16 -2.48
C GLY A 11 24.45 25.40 -3.77
N ALA A 12 25.34 25.35 -4.75
CA ALA A 12 25.11 24.64 -6.01
C ALA A 12 25.03 23.11 -5.79
N ALA A 13 25.90 22.53 -4.97
CA ALA A 13 25.86 21.10 -4.64
C ALA A 13 24.62 20.72 -3.86
N THR A 14 24.13 21.56 -2.94
CA THR A 14 22.89 21.35 -2.19
C THR A 14 21.67 21.41 -3.11
N THR A 15 21.61 22.34 -4.06
CA THR A 15 20.54 22.46 -5.05
C THR A 15 20.47 21.19 -5.90
N THR A 16 21.60 20.71 -6.43
CA THR A 16 21.67 19.48 -7.23
C THR A 16 21.25 18.24 -6.42
N ALA A 17 21.62 18.15 -5.14
CA ALA A 17 21.21 17.06 -4.26
C ALA A 17 19.71 17.06 -4.01
N THR A 18 19.11 18.23 -3.81
CA THR A 18 17.66 18.39 -3.63
C THR A 18 16.92 17.99 -4.88
N ASP A 19 17.34 18.47 -6.06
CA ASP A 19 16.70 18.15 -7.33
C ASP A 19 16.73 16.64 -7.61
N THR A 20 17.87 16.00 -7.35
CA THR A 20 18.02 14.55 -7.49
C THR A 20 17.07 13.79 -6.56
N PHE A 21 16.95 14.19 -5.29
CA PHE A 21 16.03 13.55 -4.36
C PHE A 21 14.57 13.73 -4.79
N VAL A 22 14.19 14.95 -5.18
CA VAL A 22 12.83 15.28 -5.64
C VAL A 22 12.47 14.45 -6.89
N ALA A 23 13.39 14.30 -7.85
CA ALA A 23 13.19 13.48 -9.04
C ALA A 23 12.89 12.01 -8.72
N HIS A 24 13.42 11.48 -7.62
CA HIS A 24 13.19 10.07 -7.21
C HIS A 24 12.16 9.92 -6.10
N ARG A 25 11.59 11.00 -5.56
CA ARG A 25 10.72 10.98 -4.37
C ARG A 25 9.54 10.03 -4.52
N ASN A 26 8.88 10.04 -5.66
CA ASN A 26 7.70 9.20 -5.91
C ASN A 26 8.06 7.71 -5.89
N LEU A 27 9.15 7.32 -6.55
CA LEU A 27 9.70 5.96 -6.50
C LEU A 27 10.01 5.54 -5.05
N LEU A 28 10.73 6.38 -4.31
CA LEU A 28 11.13 6.08 -2.93
C LEU A 28 9.92 5.94 -2.00
N PHE A 29 8.91 6.80 -2.20
CA PHE A 29 7.64 6.71 -1.47
C PHE A 29 6.94 5.38 -1.75
N THR A 30 6.82 5.00 -3.02
CA THR A 30 6.16 3.75 -3.41
C THR A 30 6.87 2.54 -2.83
N VAL A 31 8.21 2.48 -2.92
CA VAL A 31 9.02 1.42 -2.28
C VAL A 31 8.76 1.33 -0.77
N ALA A 32 8.78 2.47 -0.07
CA ALA A 32 8.54 2.50 1.36
C ALA A 32 7.10 2.10 1.70
N TYR A 33 6.12 2.61 0.97
CA TYR A 33 4.71 2.31 1.21
C TYR A 33 4.38 0.84 0.97
N GLU A 34 4.85 0.24 -0.11
CA GLU A 34 4.65 -1.20 -0.37
C GLU A 34 5.34 -2.08 0.69
N MET A 35 6.45 -1.62 1.23
CA MET A 35 7.10 -2.30 2.34
C MET A 35 6.38 -2.15 3.68
N LEU A 36 5.76 -1.00 3.96
CA LEU A 36 5.25 -0.64 5.28
C LEU A 36 3.73 -0.76 5.42
N GLY A 37 2.98 -0.55 4.31
CA GLY A 37 1.52 -0.49 4.30
C GLY A 37 0.96 0.73 5.05
N SER A 38 1.79 1.75 5.31
CA SER A 38 1.43 2.98 6.01
C SER A 38 2.07 4.17 5.31
N ALA A 39 1.27 5.13 4.89
CA ALA A 39 1.73 6.36 4.26
C ALA A 39 2.50 7.24 5.25
N ALA A 40 2.06 7.27 6.51
CA ALA A 40 2.75 8.00 7.57
C ALA A 40 4.18 7.48 7.76
N ASP A 41 4.33 6.16 7.92
CA ASP A 41 5.63 5.54 8.11
C ASP A 41 6.50 5.63 6.84
N ALA A 42 5.90 5.63 5.63
CA ALA A 42 6.62 5.85 4.39
C ALA A 42 7.19 7.26 4.30
N GLU A 43 6.42 8.30 4.65
CA GLU A 43 6.91 9.69 4.71
C GLU A 43 8.03 9.85 5.75
N ASP A 44 7.92 9.24 6.92
CA ASP A 44 8.98 9.25 7.93
C ASP A 44 10.27 8.65 7.37
N VAL A 45 10.17 7.51 6.68
CA VAL A 45 11.32 6.88 6.01
C VAL A 45 11.92 7.78 4.93
N LEU A 46 11.10 8.50 4.17
CA LEU A 46 11.60 9.46 3.18
C LEU A 46 12.35 10.61 3.84
N GLN A 47 11.85 11.14 4.95
CA GLN A 47 12.55 12.19 5.70
C GLN A 47 13.92 11.69 6.22
N GLU A 48 13.98 10.48 6.78
CA GLU A 48 15.24 9.87 7.21
C GLU A 48 16.18 9.60 6.02
N THR A 49 15.63 9.20 4.86
CA THR A 49 16.39 9.01 3.63
C THR A 49 16.98 10.33 3.14
N TRP A 50 16.19 11.40 3.16
CA TRP A 50 16.64 12.75 2.82
C TRP A 50 17.80 13.21 3.72
N LEU A 51 17.67 13.07 5.04
CA LEU A 51 18.72 13.47 5.98
C LEU A 51 20.04 12.73 5.72
N ARG A 52 20.00 11.46 5.35
CA ARG A 52 21.19 10.68 5.00
C ARG A 52 21.75 11.04 3.63
N TRP A 53 20.87 11.35 2.68
CA TRP A 53 21.25 11.80 1.35
C TRP A 53 21.91 13.18 1.39
N SER A 54 21.32 14.15 2.09
CA SER A 54 21.84 15.51 2.20
C SER A 54 23.20 15.59 2.89
N GLY A 55 23.52 14.65 3.77
CA GLY A 55 24.82 14.54 4.43
C GLY A 55 25.84 13.62 3.71
N ALA A 56 25.50 13.07 2.55
CA ALA A 56 26.38 12.16 1.83
C ALA A 56 27.39 12.92 0.94
N GLU A 57 28.54 12.31 0.71
CA GLU A 57 29.54 12.81 -0.25
C GLU A 57 29.12 12.42 -1.68
N HIS A 58 28.35 13.30 -2.34
CA HIS A 58 27.71 13.02 -3.64
C HIS A 58 28.70 12.72 -4.77
N THR A 59 29.92 13.26 -4.69
CA THR A 59 31.00 13.02 -5.68
C THR A 59 31.41 11.54 -5.76
N THR A 60 31.21 10.78 -4.69
CA THR A 60 31.54 9.34 -4.62
C THR A 60 30.41 8.45 -5.07
N ILE A 61 29.21 8.99 -5.26
CA ILE A 61 28.00 8.24 -5.58
C ILE A 61 27.83 8.17 -7.09
N ARG A 62 28.10 6.99 -7.68
CA ARG A 62 27.99 6.76 -9.14
C ARG A 62 26.53 6.67 -9.62
N ASP A 63 25.67 6.09 -8.81
CA ASP A 63 24.25 5.91 -9.10
C ASP A 63 23.39 6.42 -7.94
N PRO A 64 22.90 7.67 -8.04
CA PRO A 64 22.03 8.27 -7.03
C PRO A 64 20.74 7.50 -6.79
N ARG A 65 20.10 6.97 -7.85
CA ARG A 65 18.84 6.18 -7.75
C ARG A 65 19.08 4.92 -6.92
N ALA A 66 20.07 4.12 -7.28
CA ALA A 66 20.39 2.89 -6.54
C ALA A 66 20.80 3.18 -5.08
N PHE A 67 21.53 4.26 -4.84
CA PHE A 67 21.93 4.70 -3.49
C PHE A 67 20.72 5.08 -2.65
N LEU A 68 19.79 5.89 -3.18
CA LEU A 68 18.57 6.32 -2.50
C LEU A 68 17.64 5.14 -2.21
N VAL A 69 17.39 4.25 -3.19
CA VAL A 69 16.59 3.03 -3.00
C VAL A 69 17.20 2.15 -1.91
N ARG A 70 18.52 1.98 -1.89
CA ARG A 70 19.22 1.21 -0.84
C ARG A 70 18.98 1.80 0.56
N ILE A 71 19.08 3.12 0.73
CA ILE A 71 18.82 3.77 2.02
C ILE A 71 17.37 3.56 2.42
N THR A 72 16.42 3.90 1.53
CA THR A 72 14.99 3.76 1.77
C THR A 72 14.63 2.33 2.18
N THR A 73 15.16 1.32 1.48
CA THR A 73 14.95 -0.09 1.80
C THR A 73 15.45 -0.44 3.21
N ARG A 74 16.65 0.00 3.58
CA ARG A 74 17.22 -0.26 4.92
C ARG A 74 16.42 0.39 6.03
N GLN A 75 15.98 1.63 5.82
CA GLN A 75 15.13 2.33 6.79
C GLN A 75 13.77 1.65 6.90
N SER A 76 13.15 1.26 5.79
CA SER A 76 11.90 0.50 5.78
C SER A 76 12.02 -0.84 6.51
N LEU A 77 13.11 -1.59 6.30
CA LEU A 77 13.36 -2.84 7.04
C LEU A 77 13.50 -2.61 8.56
N THR A 78 14.13 -1.52 8.96
CA THR A 78 14.25 -1.15 10.37
C THR A 78 12.89 -0.77 10.95
N ARG A 79 12.10 0.03 10.22
CA ARG A 79 10.75 0.45 10.61
C ARG A 79 9.79 -0.74 10.73
N LEU A 80 9.86 -1.72 9.81
CA LEU A 80 9.05 -2.94 9.85
C LEU A 80 9.20 -3.72 11.17
N ARG A 81 10.39 -3.75 11.77
CA ARG A 81 10.59 -4.41 13.06
C ARG A 81 9.82 -3.72 14.19
N THR A 82 9.75 -2.39 14.15
CA THR A 82 8.98 -1.59 15.13
C THR A 82 7.48 -1.74 14.89
N LEU A 83 7.05 -1.67 13.61
CA LEU A 83 5.65 -1.85 13.22
C LEU A 83 5.11 -3.22 13.59
N ARG A 84 5.90 -4.28 13.48
CA ARG A 84 5.49 -5.63 13.89
C ARG A 84 5.08 -5.67 15.36
N ARG A 85 5.87 -5.07 16.24
CA ARG A 85 5.52 -4.97 17.68
C ARG A 85 4.24 -4.15 17.91
N ARG A 86 4.06 -3.07 17.14
CA ARG A 86 2.85 -2.23 17.21
C ARG A 86 1.62 -3.02 16.76
N LYS A 87 1.74 -3.87 15.72
CA LYS A 87 0.65 -4.73 15.23
C LYS A 87 0.28 -5.83 16.22
N GLU A 88 1.23 -6.36 17.00
CA GLU A 88 0.97 -7.36 18.05
C GLU A 88 0.05 -6.83 19.18
N SER A 89 0.04 -5.51 19.41
CA SER A 89 -0.83 -4.84 20.39
C SER A 89 -2.03 -4.12 19.77
N TYR A 90 -2.23 -4.25 18.48
CA TYR A 90 -3.29 -3.56 17.77
C TYR A 90 -4.66 -4.22 17.98
N VAL A 91 -5.70 -3.40 18.13
CA VAL A 91 -7.05 -3.90 18.37
C VAL A 91 -7.75 -4.18 17.04
N GLY A 92 -8.02 -5.44 16.78
CA GLY A 92 -8.67 -5.90 15.56
C GLY A 92 -7.72 -6.09 14.36
N PRO A 93 -8.27 -6.40 13.19
CA PRO A 93 -7.49 -6.56 11.96
C PRO A 93 -6.74 -5.28 11.59
N TRP A 94 -5.45 -5.42 11.32
CA TRP A 94 -4.67 -4.33 10.75
C TRP A 94 -4.83 -4.33 9.23
N LEU A 95 -5.43 -3.28 8.67
CA LEU A 95 -5.45 -3.04 7.24
C LEU A 95 -4.40 -1.98 6.84
N PRO A 96 -3.83 -2.07 5.64
CA PRO A 96 -2.99 -1.00 5.09
C PRO A 96 -3.71 0.36 5.09
N GLU A 97 -2.95 1.44 5.22
CA GLU A 97 -3.48 2.79 5.13
C GLU A 97 -3.92 3.07 3.67
N PRO A 98 -5.18 3.44 3.41
CA PRO A 98 -5.63 3.70 2.05
C PRO A 98 -5.06 5.01 1.52
N LEU A 99 -4.81 5.09 0.20
CA LEU A 99 -4.32 6.28 -0.48
C LEU A 99 -5.26 6.68 -1.62
N LEU A 100 -5.58 7.96 -1.70
CA LEU A 100 -6.03 8.55 -2.96
C LEU A 100 -4.79 8.74 -3.83
N VAL A 101 -4.76 8.10 -4.99
CA VAL A 101 -3.64 8.18 -5.92
C VAL A 101 -4.01 9.04 -7.12
N ALA A 102 -3.01 9.71 -7.69
CA ALA A 102 -3.20 10.50 -8.90
C ALA A 102 -3.62 9.60 -10.07
N PRO A 103 -4.35 10.13 -11.06
CA PRO A 103 -4.89 9.35 -12.18
C PRO A 103 -3.83 8.57 -12.97
N ASP A 104 -2.61 9.09 -13.11
CA ASP A 104 -1.48 8.46 -13.77
C ASP A 104 -1.05 7.14 -13.11
N VAL A 105 -1.20 7.02 -11.80
CA VAL A 105 -0.96 5.76 -11.07
C VAL A 105 -1.99 4.69 -11.46
N ALA A 106 -3.25 5.09 -11.66
CA ALA A 106 -4.31 4.16 -12.07
C ALA A 106 -4.18 3.74 -13.55
N GLU A 107 -3.46 4.50 -14.37
CA GLU A 107 -3.14 4.16 -15.76
C GLU A 107 -1.98 3.16 -15.84
N ASP A 108 -1.04 3.16 -14.89
CA ASP A 108 -0.02 2.10 -14.74
C ASP A 108 -0.63 0.89 -14.03
N VAL A 109 -1.17 -0.03 -14.82
CA VAL A 109 -1.90 -1.23 -14.32
C VAL A 109 -1.04 -2.06 -13.37
N GLU A 110 0.26 -2.21 -13.66
CA GLU A 110 1.15 -3.02 -12.81
C GLU A 110 1.45 -2.32 -11.48
N LEU A 111 1.63 -1.01 -11.49
CA LEU A 111 1.81 -0.22 -10.27
C LEU A 111 0.52 -0.21 -9.43
N ALA A 112 -0.62 0.04 -10.06
CA ALA A 112 -1.92 -0.02 -9.39
C ALA A 112 -2.14 -1.38 -8.73
N ASP A 113 -1.88 -2.50 -9.45
CA ASP A 113 -2.03 -3.85 -8.91
C ASP A 113 -1.12 -4.11 -7.71
N SER A 114 0.13 -3.61 -7.76
CA SER A 114 1.11 -3.81 -6.67
C SER A 114 0.74 -3.08 -5.37
N VAL A 115 0.09 -1.92 -5.46
CA VAL A 115 -0.34 -1.12 -4.30
C VAL A 115 -1.78 -1.39 -3.89
N SER A 116 -2.50 -2.29 -4.58
CA SER A 116 -3.87 -2.63 -4.23
C SER A 116 -3.99 -3.13 -2.79
N MET A 117 -5.14 -2.87 -2.15
CA MET A 117 -5.39 -3.33 -0.77
C MET A 117 -5.22 -4.85 -0.65
N ALA A 118 -5.69 -5.60 -1.64
CA ALA A 118 -5.55 -7.07 -1.66
C ALA A 118 -4.08 -7.50 -1.73
N MET A 119 -3.28 -6.84 -2.59
CA MET A 119 -1.86 -7.15 -2.72
C MET A 119 -1.08 -6.77 -1.47
N LEU A 120 -1.32 -5.58 -0.90
CA LEU A 120 -0.68 -5.16 0.35
C LEU A 120 -0.96 -6.13 1.49
N LEU A 121 -2.17 -6.69 1.58
CA LEU A 121 -2.50 -7.73 2.57
C LEU A 121 -1.76 -9.04 2.33
N VAL A 122 -1.56 -9.44 1.07
CA VAL A 122 -0.70 -10.59 0.75
C VAL A 122 0.75 -10.32 1.18
N LEU A 123 1.27 -9.12 0.92
CA LEU A 123 2.61 -8.71 1.32
C LEU A 123 2.80 -8.69 2.86
N GLU A 124 1.74 -8.42 3.63
CA GLU A 124 1.78 -8.50 5.10
C GLU A 124 2.09 -9.91 5.62
N THR A 125 1.79 -10.94 4.85
CA THR A 125 2.06 -12.35 5.22
C THR A 125 3.51 -12.77 5.00
N LEU A 126 4.32 -11.95 4.31
CA LEU A 126 5.73 -12.18 4.07
C LEU A 126 6.58 -11.74 5.28
N THR A 127 7.73 -12.40 5.45
CA THR A 127 8.74 -11.87 6.37
C THR A 127 9.28 -10.53 5.84
N PRO A 128 9.81 -9.63 6.69
CA PRO A 128 10.33 -8.33 6.24
C PRO A 128 11.32 -8.42 5.08
N THR A 129 12.21 -9.41 5.11
CA THR A 129 13.20 -9.60 4.04
C THR A 129 12.58 -10.14 2.76
N GLU A 130 11.63 -11.08 2.85
CA GLU A 130 10.90 -11.59 1.69
C GLU A 130 10.08 -10.48 1.03
N ARG A 131 9.39 -9.65 1.82
CA ARG A 131 8.64 -8.49 1.33
C ARG A 131 9.56 -7.50 0.60
N ALA A 132 10.70 -7.13 1.20
CA ALA A 132 11.65 -6.22 0.57
C ALA A 132 12.19 -6.79 -0.76
N VAL A 133 12.59 -8.07 -0.79
CA VAL A 133 13.10 -8.71 -2.00
C VAL A 133 12.03 -8.80 -3.08
N PHE A 134 10.79 -9.15 -2.72
CA PHE A 134 9.67 -9.22 -3.65
C PHE A 134 9.37 -7.85 -4.25
N VAL A 135 9.18 -6.83 -3.41
CA VAL A 135 8.90 -5.46 -3.85
C VAL A 135 9.98 -4.95 -4.79
N LEU A 136 11.25 -5.03 -4.40
CA LEU A 136 12.35 -4.52 -5.20
C LEU A 136 12.53 -5.28 -6.53
N ARG A 137 12.30 -6.61 -6.55
CA ARG A 137 12.49 -7.43 -7.75
C ARG A 137 11.28 -7.46 -8.66
N ASP A 138 10.10 -7.73 -8.11
CA ASP A 138 8.91 -8.07 -8.90
C ASP A 138 8.08 -6.84 -9.24
N VAL A 139 8.18 -5.76 -8.44
CA VAL A 139 7.52 -4.48 -8.73
C VAL A 139 8.46 -3.50 -9.43
N PHE A 140 9.69 -3.33 -8.90
CA PHE A 140 10.63 -2.31 -9.42
C PHE A 140 11.70 -2.85 -10.36
N GLY A 141 11.77 -4.16 -10.58
CA GLY A 141 12.67 -4.77 -11.56
C GLY A 141 14.16 -4.68 -11.23
N LEU A 142 14.55 -4.36 -9.98
CA LEU A 142 15.96 -4.20 -9.60
C LEU A 142 16.73 -5.52 -9.79
N ASP A 143 18.03 -5.39 -10.06
CA ASP A 143 18.91 -6.53 -10.18
C ASP A 143 19.24 -7.17 -8.82
N TYR A 144 19.50 -8.48 -8.83
CA TYR A 144 19.77 -9.23 -7.60
C TYR A 144 20.98 -8.72 -6.82
N ASP A 145 21.97 -8.13 -7.50
CA ASP A 145 23.17 -7.56 -6.88
C ASP A 145 22.83 -6.26 -6.13
N GLU A 146 21.97 -5.40 -6.71
CA GLU A 146 21.48 -4.19 -6.06
C GLU A 146 20.62 -4.53 -4.84
N ILE A 147 19.70 -5.51 -4.99
CA ILE A 147 18.86 -5.97 -3.89
C ILE A 147 19.72 -6.58 -2.77
N ALA A 148 20.74 -7.34 -3.11
CA ALA A 148 21.66 -7.95 -2.14
C ALA A 148 22.36 -6.90 -1.28
N GLN A 149 22.82 -5.82 -1.90
CA GLN A 149 23.40 -4.67 -1.20
C GLN A 149 22.36 -3.96 -0.29
N ALA A 150 21.12 -3.82 -0.77
CA ALA A 150 20.07 -3.15 0.00
C ALA A 150 19.68 -3.96 1.24
N VAL A 151 19.48 -5.27 1.11
CA VAL A 151 19.00 -6.14 2.21
C VAL A 151 20.14 -6.76 3.04
N GLY A 152 21.41 -6.53 2.69
CA GLY A 152 22.58 -7.06 3.41
C GLY A 152 22.72 -8.58 3.31
N LYS A 153 22.51 -9.14 2.10
CA LYS A 153 22.61 -10.57 1.80
C LYS A 153 23.49 -10.78 0.57
N THR A 154 23.76 -12.05 0.23
CA THR A 154 24.45 -12.39 -1.01
C THR A 154 23.45 -12.56 -2.16
N PRO A 155 23.83 -12.30 -3.43
CA PRO A 155 22.95 -12.46 -4.57
C PRO A 155 22.32 -13.86 -4.71
N PRO A 156 23.05 -14.99 -4.48
CA PRO A 156 22.43 -16.32 -4.44
C PRO A 156 21.35 -16.45 -3.37
N THR A 157 21.57 -15.90 -2.18
CA THR A 157 20.56 -15.90 -1.10
C THR A 157 19.32 -15.09 -1.50
N VAL A 158 19.52 -13.93 -2.14
CA VAL A 158 18.39 -13.10 -2.61
C VAL A 158 17.57 -13.81 -3.67
N ARG A 159 18.19 -14.55 -4.62
CA ARG A 159 17.46 -15.37 -5.60
C ARG A 159 16.57 -16.42 -4.94
N GLN A 160 17.08 -17.10 -3.90
CA GLN A 160 16.30 -18.08 -3.13
C GLN A 160 15.14 -17.43 -2.37
N ILE A 161 15.37 -16.26 -1.78
CA ILE A 161 14.32 -15.49 -1.09
C ILE A 161 13.26 -15.07 -2.10
N ALA A 162 13.64 -14.52 -3.26
CA ALA A 162 12.72 -14.13 -4.32
C ALA A 162 11.86 -15.31 -4.80
N HIS A 163 12.46 -16.47 -5.01
CA HIS A 163 11.71 -17.66 -5.40
C HIS A 163 10.65 -18.06 -4.36
N ARG A 164 11.01 -18.08 -3.07
CA ARG A 164 10.06 -18.40 -1.99
C ARG A 164 8.97 -17.35 -1.86
N ALA A 165 9.34 -16.07 -1.93
CA ALA A 165 8.39 -14.97 -1.85
C ALA A 165 7.35 -15.05 -2.99
N ARG A 166 7.77 -15.31 -4.23
CA ARG A 166 6.86 -15.51 -5.37
C ARG A 166 5.91 -16.67 -5.16
N ALA A 167 6.41 -17.82 -4.71
CA ALA A 167 5.56 -18.98 -4.43
C ALA A 167 4.52 -18.66 -3.34
N HIS A 168 4.93 -17.93 -2.30
CA HIS A 168 4.06 -17.53 -1.21
C HIS A 168 2.96 -16.56 -1.68
N VAL A 169 3.33 -15.56 -2.50
CA VAL A 169 2.40 -14.59 -3.08
C VAL A 169 1.44 -15.28 -4.05
N ALA A 170 1.95 -16.14 -4.95
CA ALA A 170 1.14 -16.86 -5.92
C ALA A 170 0.07 -17.75 -5.26
N ALA A 171 0.39 -18.37 -4.12
CA ALA A 171 -0.56 -19.19 -3.37
C ALA A 171 -1.72 -18.40 -2.72
N ARG A 172 -1.61 -17.06 -2.64
CA ARG A 172 -2.58 -16.16 -1.95
C ARG A 172 -3.21 -15.14 -2.87
N ARG A 173 -2.68 -14.94 -4.06
CA ARG A 173 -3.33 -14.11 -5.09
C ARG A 173 -4.64 -14.77 -5.56
N PRO A 174 -5.64 -13.98 -5.98
CA PRO A 174 -6.77 -14.50 -6.72
C PRO A 174 -6.32 -15.36 -7.90
N ARG A 175 -7.05 -16.42 -8.19
CA ARG A 175 -6.71 -17.35 -9.28
C ARG A 175 -6.87 -16.71 -10.66
N GLU A 176 -7.80 -15.77 -10.76
CA GLU A 176 -8.06 -15.03 -12.00
C GLU A 176 -7.71 -13.55 -11.83
N THR A 177 -7.08 -13.00 -12.85
CA THR A 177 -6.84 -11.56 -12.93
C THR A 177 -8.13 -10.87 -13.35
N VAL A 178 -8.73 -10.13 -12.42
CA VAL A 178 -9.94 -9.34 -12.67
C VAL A 178 -9.52 -7.98 -13.23
N SER A 179 -10.09 -7.60 -14.37
CA SER A 179 -9.80 -6.30 -14.97
C SER A 179 -10.36 -5.14 -14.13
N PRO A 180 -9.76 -3.93 -14.21
CA PRO A 180 -10.30 -2.75 -13.52
C PRO A 180 -11.75 -2.41 -13.91
N SER A 181 -12.18 -2.73 -15.14
CA SER A 181 -13.59 -2.59 -15.57
C SER A 181 -14.50 -3.56 -14.86
N GLN A 182 -14.15 -4.84 -14.81
CA GLN A 182 -14.94 -5.85 -14.07
C GLN A 182 -15.04 -5.50 -12.58
N THR A 183 -13.96 -4.99 -11.97
CA THR A 183 -14.00 -4.52 -10.59
C THR A 183 -14.94 -3.33 -10.40
N ARG A 184 -14.95 -2.36 -11.35
CA ARG A 184 -15.90 -1.24 -11.32
C ARG A 184 -17.35 -1.68 -11.42
N ASP A 185 -17.63 -2.60 -12.33
CA ASP A 185 -18.99 -3.12 -12.56
C ASP A 185 -19.49 -3.89 -11.33
N ALA A 186 -18.66 -4.75 -10.75
CA ALA A 186 -18.98 -5.46 -9.51
C ALA A 186 -19.19 -4.49 -8.34
N LEU A 187 -18.35 -3.45 -8.22
CA LEU A 187 -18.46 -2.43 -7.18
C LEU A 187 -19.75 -1.60 -7.34
N ALA A 188 -20.14 -1.26 -8.57
CA ALA A 188 -21.36 -0.52 -8.86
C ALA A 188 -22.61 -1.36 -8.50
N ALA A 189 -22.60 -2.65 -8.86
CA ALA A 189 -23.67 -3.58 -8.53
C ALA A 189 -23.75 -3.82 -7.02
N PHE A 190 -22.63 -4.00 -6.33
CA PHE A 190 -22.56 -4.13 -4.87
C PHE A 190 -23.08 -2.87 -4.18
N ARG A 191 -22.65 -1.69 -4.62
CA ARG A 191 -23.15 -0.41 -4.10
C ARG A 191 -24.67 -0.34 -4.19
N GLN A 192 -25.22 -0.61 -5.36
CA GLN A 192 -26.67 -0.55 -5.59
C GLN A 192 -27.41 -1.53 -4.65
N ALA A 193 -26.92 -2.76 -4.53
CA ALA A 193 -27.55 -3.77 -3.67
C ALA A 193 -27.52 -3.35 -2.18
N VAL A 194 -26.42 -2.76 -1.70
CA VAL A 194 -26.32 -2.24 -0.32
C VAL A 194 -27.23 -1.02 -0.13
N GLU A 195 -27.23 -0.05 -1.04
CA GLU A 195 -28.05 1.18 -0.93
C GLU A 195 -29.54 0.88 -0.94
N THR A 196 -29.98 -0.12 -1.75
CA THR A 196 -31.40 -0.53 -1.84
C THR A 196 -31.81 -1.59 -0.83
N GLY A 197 -30.86 -2.23 -0.15
CA GLY A 197 -31.11 -3.37 0.75
C GLY A 197 -31.51 -4.65 0.01
N ASP A 198 -31.10 -4.80 -1.25
CA ASP A 198 -31.40 -5.98 -2.07
C ASP A 198 -30.53 -7.17 -1.65
N LEU A 199 -31.03 -7.94 -0.68
CA LEU A 199 -30.35 -9.11 -0.12
C LEU A 199 -30.13 -10.21 -1.15
N THR A 200 -31.08 -10.45 -2.06
CA THR A 200 -30.95 -11.49 -3.07
C THR A 200 -29.76 -11.21 -3.95
N ARG A 201 -29.65 -9.98 -4.44
CA ARG A 201 -28.54 -9.56 -5.28
C ARG A 201 -27.20 -9.61 -4.53
N LEU A 202 -27.15 -9.24 -3.25
CA LEU A 202 -25.95 -9.38 -2.43
C LEU A 202 -25.50 -10.83 -2.31
N LEU A 203 -26.41 -11.75 -2.06
CA LEU A 203 -26.12 -13.18 -1.94
C LEU A 203 -25.59 -13.78 -3.25
N ASP A 204 -26.10 -13.32 -4.40
CA ASP A 204 -25.65 -13.79 -5.72
C ASP A 204 -24.24 -13.32 -6.09
N MET A 205 -23.77 -12.22 -5.48
CA MET A 205 -22.47 -11.60 -5.78
C MET A 205 -21.36 -12.03 -4.82
N ILE A 206 -21.70 -12.57 -3.68
CA ILE A 206 -20.77 -12.84 -2.58
C ILE A 206 -20.45 -14.34 -2.54
N ALA A 207 -19.15 -14.66 -2.48
CA ALA A 207 -18.70 -16.04 -2.32
C ALA A 207 -19.16 -16.63 -0.98
N PRO A 208 -19.49 -17.94 -0.91
CA PRO A 208 -19.91 -18.59 0.33
C PRO A 208 -18.92 -18.44 1.49
N ASP A 209 -17.61 -18.40 1.17
CA ASP A 209 -16.49 -18.30 2.09
C ASP A 209 -15.89 -16.88 2.17
N VAL A 210 -16.66 -15.86 1.82
CA VAL A 210 -16.27 -14.46 1.86
C VAL A 210 -15.70 -14.07 3.24
N VAL A 211 -14.69 -13.20 3.25
CA VAL A 211 -14.10 -12.66 4.47
C VAL A 211 -14.23 -11.15 4.49
N LEU A 212 -14.85 -10.61 5.53
CA LEU A 212 -14.85 -9.18 5.82
C LEU A 212 -13.83 -8.87 6.92
N LEU A 213 -12.86 -8.02 6.61
CA LEU A 213 -11.94 -7.43 7.58
C LEU A 213 -12.32 -5.97 7.83
N THR A 214 -12.41 -5.58 9.10
CA THR A 214 -12.71 -4.21 9.48
C THR A 214 -11.64 -3.66 10.42
N ASP A 215 -11.07 -2.51 10.07
CA ASP A 215 -10.02 -1.86 10.84
C ASP A 215 -10.55 -0.56 11.48
N GLY A 216 -10.87 -0.63 12.75
CA GLY A 216 -11.29 0.54 13.56
C GLY A 216 -10.19 1.12 14.44
N GLY A 217 -9.02 0.47 14.52
CA GLY A 217 -7.89 0.90 15.33
C GLY A 217 -8.11 0.92 16.83
N GLY A 218 -9.18 0.30 17.32
CA GLY A 218 -9.61 0.43 18.71
C GLY A 218 -10.26 1.78 19.05
N VAL A 219 -10.36 2.69 18.08
CA VAL A 219 -10.91 4.06 18.24
C VAL A 219 -12.39 4.11 17.88
N VAL A 220 -12.78 3.42 16.81
CA VAL A 220 -14.16 3.35 16.34
C VAL A 220 -14.65 1.90 16.34
N ARG A 221 -15.98 1.74 16.40
CA ARG A 221 -16.59 0.40 16.41
C ARG A 221 -16.29 -0.34 15.10
N ALA A 222 -15.65 -1.49 15.20
CA ALA A 222 -15.32 -2.40 14.11
C ALA A 222 -15.33 -3.84 14.64
N ALA A 223 -15.42 -4.84 13.76
CA ALA A 223 -15.27 -6.23 14.17
C ALA A 223 -13.81 -6.48 14.57
N VAL A 224 -13.59 -7.06 15.75
CA VAL A 224 -12.23 -7.32 16.28
C VAL A 224 -11.62 -8.57 15.64
N GLU A 225 -12.47 -9.45 15.11
CA GLU A 225 -12.08 -10.66 14.40
C GLU A 225 -12.60 -10.64 12.97
N PRO A 226 -11.99 -11.37 12.03
CA PRO A 226 -12.53 -11.53 10.69
C PRO A 226 -13.95 -12.07 10.73
N VAL A 227 -14.88 -11.43 10.01
CA VAL A 227 -16.24 -11.96 9.80
C VAL A 227 -16.18 -12.88 8.59
N VAL A 228 -16.53 -14.16 8.76
CA VAL A 228 -16.35 -15.19 7.73
C VAL A 228 -17.69 -15.82 7.35
N GLY A 229 -17.90 -15.95 6.05
CA GLY A 229 -19.09 -16.58 5.49
C GLY A 229 -20.19 -15.58 5.10
N VAL A 230 -20.93 -15.96 4.07
CA VAL A 230 -21.91 -15.08 3.43
C VAL A 230 -23.01 -14.62 4.39
N ALA A 231 -23.47 -15.47 5.31
CA ALA A 231 -24.53 -15.14 6.25
C ALA A 231 -24.13 -14.00 7.19
N ASP A 232 -22.97 -14.15 7.88
CA ASP A 232 -22.48 -13.18 8.85
C ASP A 232 -22.07 -11.87 8.19
N VAL A 233 -21.42 -11.96 7.02
CA VAL A 233 -21.04 -10.77 6.24
C VAL A 233 -22.27 -10.02 5.77
N THR A 234 -23.30 -10.70 5.28
CA THR A 234 -24.56 -10.07 4.83
C THR A 234 -25.27 -9.37 5.99
N GLU A 235 -25.27 -9.96 7.19
CA GLU A 235 -25.84 -9.31 8.40
C GLU A 235 -25.13 -7.96 8.69
N VAL A 236 -23.81 -7.90 8.50
CA VAL A 236 -23.07 -6.62 8.66
C VAL A 236 -23.43 -5.63 7.56
N LEU A 237 -23.55 -6.07 6.31
CA LEU A 237 -23.87 -5.22 5.15
C LEU A 237 -25.28 -4.64 5.22
N VAL A 238 -26.25 -5.39 5.72
CA VAL A 238 -27.62 -4.90 5.94
C VAL A 238 -27.67 -3.68 6.86
N ARG A 239 -26.79 -3.62 7.84
CA ARG A 239 -26.69 -2.46 8.75
C ARG A 239 -26.16 -1.19 8.05
N LEU A 240 -25.63 -1.33 6.83
CA LEU A 240 -25.20 -0.23 5.97
C LEU A 240 -26.28 0.19 4.98
N SER A 241 -27.44 -0.50 4.95
CA SER A 241 -28.55 -0.15 4.08
C SER A 241 -28.98 1.32 4.29
N GLY A 242 -29.14 2.06 3.18
CA GLY A 242 -29.42 3.48 3.18
C GLY A 242 -28.19 4.37 3.36
N ALA A 243 -26.99 3.83 3.57
CA ALA A 243 -25.76 4.63 3.54
C ALA A 243 -25.42 5.04 2.11
N LEU A 244 -25.00 6.28 1.92
CA LEU A 244 -24.52 6.77 0.63
C LEU A 244 -23.08 6.29 0.40
N LEU A 245 -22.89 5.42 -0.59
CA LEU A 245 -21.60 4.87 -0.97
C LEU A 245 -21.10 5.60 -2.23
N GLN A 246 -20.01 6.34 -2.12
CA GLN A 246 -19.41 7.12 -3.20
C GLN A 246 -18.26 6.32 -3.87
N PRO A 247 -18.29 6.09 -5.18
CA PRO A 247 -17.17 5.50 -5.90
C PRO A 247 -15.92 6.38 -5.82
N ALA A 248 -14.77 5.74 -5.64
CA ALA A 248 -13.46 6.40 -5.62
C ALA A 248 -12.38 5.47 -6.17
N LEU A 249 -11.21 6.03 -6.49
CA LEU A 249 -10.00 5.27 -6.73
C LEU A 249 -9.13 5.32 -5.48
N VAL A 250 -8.93 4.18 -4.87
CA VAL A 250 -8.10 4.02 -3.68
C VAL A 250 -7.00 3.01 -3.98
N ASN A 251 -5.75 3.39 -3.77
CA ASN A 251 -4.63 2.55 -4.12
C ASN A 251 -4.63 2.11 -5.62
N GLY A 252 -5.05 2.99 -6.51
CA GLY A 252 -5.16 2.69 -7.95
C GLY A 252 -6.34 1.79 -8.34
N HIS A 253 -7.12 1.29 -7.38
CA HIS A 253 -8.25 0.40 -7.63
C HIS A 253 -9.60 1.01 -7.26
N PRO A 254 -10.69 0.58 -7.95
CA PRO A 254 -12.03 0.97 -7.58
C PRO A 254 -12.37 0.58 -6.14
N ALA A 255 -12.91 1.53 -5.38
CA ALA A 255 -13.32 1.39 -3.99
C ALA A 255 -14.57 2.23 -3.71
N LEU A 256 -15.15 2.08 -2.53
CA LEU A 256 -16.28 2.88 -2.05
C LEU A 256 -15.87 3.71 -0.82
N ILE A 257 -16.32 4.94 -0.78
CA ILE A 257 -16.19 5.83 0.37
C ILE A 257 -17.56 6.00 1.01
N ILE A 258 -17.65 5.77 2.31
CA ILE A 258 -18.80 6.12 3.12
C ILE A 258 -18.45 7.39 3.88
N ARG A 259 -19.29 8.43 3.76
CA ARG A 259 -19.14 9.67 4.51
C ARG A 259 -20.19 9.77 5.61
N ARG A 260 -19.78 10.31 6.73
CA ARG A 260 -20.66 10.69 7.84
C ARG A 260 -20.30 12.10 8.30
N ASP A 261 -21.29 12.95 8.40
CA ASP A 261 -21.11 14.36 8.80
C ASP A 261 -20.05 15.11 7.96
N GLY A 262 -20.04 14.82 6.63
CA GLY A 262 -19.10 15.42 5.68
C GLY A 262 -17.68 14.85 5.71
N ARG A 263 -17.36 13.96 6.66
CA ARG A 263 -16.04 13.33 6.80
C ARG A 263 -16.05 11.90 6.25
N ILE A 264 -14.91 11.42 5.83
CA ILE A 264 -14.74 10.00 5.45
C ILE A 264 -14.81 9.17 6.74
N ASP A 265 -15.81 8.27 6.82
CA ASP A 265 -16.01 7.33 7.93
C ASP A 265 -15.42 5.96 7.60
N THR A 266 -15.58 5.52 6.36
CA THR A 266 -15.14 4.19 5.95
C THR A 266 -14.69 4.20 4.49
N ILE A 267 -13.61 3.48 4.21
CA ILE A 267 -13.19 3.09 2.86
C ILE A 267 -13.45 1.58 2.73
N VAL A 268 -14.14 1.17 1.67
CA VAL A 268 -14.41 -0.24 1.38
C VAL A 268 -13.75 -0.62 0.06
N ALA A 269 -12.81 -1.56 0.11
CA ALA A 269 -12.22 -2.21 -1.05
C ALA A 269 -12.71 -3.65 -1.17
N LEU A 270 -12.84 -4.16 -2.40
CA LEU A 270 -13.29 -5.51 -2.70
C LEU A 270 -12.13 -6.37 -3.23
N ARG A 271 -12.17 -7.65 -2.91
CA ARG A 271 -11.42 -8.68 -3.60
C ARG A 271 -12.38 -9.55 -4.38
N LEU A 272 -12.14 -9.65 -5.68
CA LEU A 272 -12.90 -10.51 -6.58
C LEU A 272 -12.07 -11.73 -6.96
N ASP A 273 -12.71 -12.89 -7.08
CA ASP A 273 -12.14 -14.09 -7.68
C ASP A 273 -13.27 -14.85 -8.39
N ALA A 274 -13.05 -15.29 -9.62
CA ALA A 274 -14.04 -15.97 -10.45
C ALA A 274 -15.41 -15.24 -10.53
N GLY A 275 -15.39 -13.90 -10.56
CA GLY A 275 -16.59 -13.06 -10.66
C GLY A 275 -17.35 -12.85 -9.35
N LEU A 276 -16.95 -13.47 -8.24
CA LEU A 276 -17.56 -13.32 -6.92
C LEU A 276 -16.70 -12.47 -5.99
N ILE A 277 -17.35 -11.81 -5.03
CA ILE A 277 -16.69 -11.07 -3.96
C ILE A 277 -16.21 -12.08 -2.90
N THR A 278 -14.91 -12.30 -2.82
CA THR A 278 -14.27 -13.20 -1.84
C THR A 278 -13.69 -12.48 -0.65
N GLY A 279 -13.56 -11.15 -0.72
CA GLY A 279 -13.05 -10.34 0.39
C GLY A 279 -13.60 -8.92 0.36
N LEU A 280 -13.83 -8.41 1.56
CA LEU A 280 -14.25 -7.04 1.84
C LEU A 280 -13.28 -6.45 2.87
N TYR A 281 -12.71 -5.29 2.56
CA TYR A 281 -11.73 -4.62 3.41
C TYR A 281 -12.24 -3.24 3.77
N ALA A 282 -12.65 -3.05 5.02
CA ALA A 282 -13.25 -1.80 5.50
C ALA A 282 -12.32 -1.08 6.47
N VAL A 283 -11.64 -0.05 5.99
CA VAL A 283 -10.79 0.82 6.83
C VAL A 283 -11.67 1.91 7.44
N ARG A 284 -11.72 1.92 8.77
CA ARG A 284 -12.49 2.87 9.59
C ARG A 284 -11.63 3.65 10.59
N ASN A 285 -10.38 3.25 10.79
CA ASN A 285 -9.47 3.93 11.69
C ASN A 285 -9.26 5.39 11.27
N PRO A 286 -9.68 6.39 12.11
CA PRO A 286 -9.58 7.80 11.75
C PRO A 286 -8.15 8.28 11.47
N GLU A 287 -7.16 7.69 12.14
CA GLU A 287 -5.74 8.03 11.91
C GLU A 287 -5.32 7.67 10.49
N LYS A 288 -5.74 6.48 10.00
CA LYS A 288 -5.46 6.01 8.63
C LYS A 288 -6.25 6.77 7.57
N LEU A 289 -7.44 7.28 7.90
CA LEU A 289 -8.28 8.05 7.00
C LEU A 289 -7.92 9.54 6.92
N SER A 290 -7.09 10.04 7.84
CA SER A 290 -6.74 11.46 7.94
C SER A 290 -6.06 12.03 6.69
N ARG A 291 -5.37 11.20 5.93
CA ARG A 291 -4.63 11.57 4.70
C ARG A 291 -5.45 11.46 3.42
N MET A 292 -6.66 10.91 3.48
CA MET A 292 -7.54 10.71 2.32
C MET A 292 -8.09 11.99 1.69
N ASN A 293 -7.63 13.16 2.13
CA ASN A 293 -7.96 14.46 1.54
C ASN A 293 -6.92 14.96 0.53
N ARG A 294 -5.86 14.21 0.30
CA ARG A 294 -4.76 14.58 -0.62
C ARG A 294 -4.44 13.42 -1.54
N GLU A 295 -4.30 13.74 -2.82
CA GLU A 295 -3.73 12.81 -3.78
C GLU A 295 -2.25 12.57 -3.49
N THR A 296 -1.83 11.32 -3.60
CA THR A 296 -0.44 10.89 -3.40
C THR A 296 0.15 10.53 -4.74
N ALA A 297 1.24 11.17 -5.12
CA ALA A 297 2.00 10.82 -6.31
C ALA A 297 2.89 9.60 -6.00
N MET A 298 2.83 8.61 -6.88
CA MET A 298 3.60 7.37 -6.81
C MET A 298 4.32 7.16 -8.14
N GLY A 299 5.36 6.32 -8.17
CA GLY A 299 6.10 6.06 -9.40
C GLY A 299 7.04 4.85 -9.28
N ARG A 300 7.56 4.40 -10.40
CA ARG A 300 8.54 3.33 -10.56
C ARG A 300 9.93 3.84 -10.90
#